data_b2f8fef670360d1e7e265a6346173804
#
_entry.id   b2f8fef670360d1e7e265a6346173804
#
_cell.length_a   1.000
_cell.length_b   1.000
_cell.length_c   1.000
_cell.angle_alpha   90.00
_cell.angle_beta   90.00
_cell.angle_gamma   90.00
#
_symmetry.space_group_name_H-M   'P 1'
#
loop_
_entity.id
_entity.type
_entity.pdbx_description
1 polymer ?
#
loop_
_entity_poly.entity_id
_entity_poly.type
_entity_poly.pdbx_seq_one_letter_code
_entity_poly.pdbx_strand_id
1 'polypeptide(L)' 'ADKLLATGDAYLEEGNTWGDRIWGTVNGSGANRLGFILMQIRAEIKSGE' A
#
# COMPACT_ATOMS: atom_id res chain seq x y z
N ALA A 1 1.39 -12.62 -3.70
CA ALA A 1 0.55 -12.48 -2.51
C ALA A 1 1.32 -12.72 -1.21
N ASP A 2 2.33 -13.61 -1.24
CA ASP A 2 3.08 -13.94 -0.02
C ASP A 2 3.79 -12.72 0.59
N LYS A 3 4.39 -11.88 -0.24
CA LYS A 3 5.07 -10.68 0.25
C LYS A 3 4.07 -9.69 0.85
N LEU A 4 2.88 -9.60 0.27
CA LEU A 4 1.85 -8.71 0.77
C LEU A 4 1.32 -9.19 2.11
N LEU A 5 1.06 -10.48 2.25
CA LEU A 5 0.61 -11.07 3.52
C LEU A 5 1.68 -10.97 4.60
N ALA A 6 2.95 -11.06 4.24
CA ALA A 6 4.06 -10.95 5.19
C ALA A 6 4.14 -9.56 5.85
N THR A 7 3.52 -8.54 5.28
CA THR A 7 3.49 -7.21 5.90
C THR A 7 2.55 -7.13 7.11
N GLY A 8 1.70 -8.13 7.32
CA GLY A 8 0.78 -8.18 8.45
C GLY A 8 -0.22 -7.04 8.42
N ASP A 9 -0.25 -6.23 9.46
CA ASP A 9 -1.15 -5.08 9.57
C ASP A 9 -0.42 -3.75 9.37
N ALA A 10 0.81 -3.77 8.85
CA ALA A 10 1.59 -2.56 8.65
C ALA A 10 0.94 -1.62 7.64
N TYR A 11 1.06 -0.31 7.87
CA TYR A 11 0.64 0.69 6.91
C TYR A 11 1.53 0.59 5.66
N LEU A 12 0.91 0.53 4.49
CA LEU A 12 1.62 0.42 3.23
C LEU A 12 1.62 1.77 2.51
N GLU A 13 2.81 2.26 2.23
CA GLU A 13 2.99 3.54 1.54
C GLU A 13 3.87 3.33 0.31
N GLU A 14 3.39 3.79 -0.85
CA GLU A 14 4.13 3.69 -2.10
C GLU A 14 4.97 4.95 -2.28
N GLY A 15 6.12 5.00 -1.63
CA GLY A 15 7.03 6.14 -1.73
C GLY A 15 7.73 6.20 -3.08
N ASN A 16 7.89 7.40 -3.60
CA ASN A 16 8.59 7.59 -4.88
C ASN A 16 9.36 8.91 -4.91
N THR A 17 10.22 9.05 -5.93
CA THR A 17 11.04 10.25 -6.14
C THR A 17 10.70 10.99 -7.43
N TRP A 18 9.68 10.53 -8.17
CA TRP A 18 9.31 11.10 -9.47
C TRP A 18 8.06 11.98 -9.41
N GLY A 19 7.63 12.37 -8.22
CA GLY A 19 6.56 13.35 -8.05
C GLY A 19 5.14 12.80 -8.06
N ASP A 20 4.96 11.49 -8.00
CA ASP A 20 3.63 10.88 -8.00
C ASP A 20 3.01 10.95 -6.60
N ARG A 21 2.11 11.91 -6.39
CA ARG A 21 1.37 12.07 -5.14
C ARG A 21 -0.07 11.57 -5.23
N ILE A 22 -0.44 10.93 -6.33
CA ILE A 22 -1.78 10.35 -6.49
C ILE A 22 -1.74 8.87 -6.10
N TRP A 23 -0.89 8.09 -6.76
CA TRP A 23 -0.77 6.66 -6.50
C TRP A 23 0.16 6.34 -5.34
N GLY A 24 1.11 7.21 -5.07
CA GLY A 24 2.07 7.05 -4.00
C GLY A 24 2.25 8.30 -3.20
N THR A 25 3.44 8.43 -2.58
CA THR A 25 3.83 9.60 -1.81
C THR A 25 5.21 10.08 -2.24
N VAL A 26 5.47 11.35 -1.98
CA VAL A 26 6.79 11.96 -2.15
C VAL A 26 7.17 12.58 -0.80
N ASN A 27 8.24 12.07 -0.20
CA ASN A 27 8.66 12.48 1.14
C ASN A 27 7.53 12.37 2.19
N GLY A 28 6.73 11.31 2.09
CA GLY A 28 5.64 11.06 3.01
C GLY A 28 4.36 11.84 2.75
N SER A 29 4.29 12.59 1.64
CA SER A 29 3.13 13.41 1.31
C SER A 29 2.48 12.95 0.01
N GLY A 30 1.16 12.76 0.01
CA GLY A 30 0.40 12.36 -1.15
C GLY A 30 -0.79 11.47 -0.80
N ALA A 31 -1.64 11.18 -1.79
CA ALA A 31 -2.85 10.39 -1.60
C ALA A 31 -2.59 8.91 -1.36
N ASN A 32 -1.44 8.39 -1.83
CA ASN A 32 -1.04 6.99 -1.62
C ASN A 32 -2.11 5.97 -2.03
N ARG A 33 -2.78 6.21 -3.16
CA ARG A 33 -3.88 5.34 -3.61
C ARG A 33 -3.45 3.89 -3.81
N LEU A 34 -2.25 3.68 -4.35
CA LEU A 34 -1.72 2.32 -4.54
C LEU A 34 -1.50 1.62 -3.21
N GLY A 35 -0.95 2.31 -2.21
CA GLY A 35 -0.78 1.74 -0.87
C GLY A 35 -2.11 1.32 -0.25
N PHE A 36 -3.15 2.16 -0.38
CA PHE A 36 -4.48 1.83 0.14
C PHE A 36 -5.10 0.65 -0.59
N ILE A 37 -4.93 0.55 -1.92
CA ILE A 37 -5.40 -0.59 -2.68
C ILE A 37 -4.71 -1.87 -2.21
N LEU A 38 -3.39 -1.83 -2.02
CA LEU A 38 -2.63 -2.98 -1.54
C LEU A 38 -3.07 -3.41 -0.14
N MET A 39 -3.34 -2.46 0.74
CA MET A 39 -3.84 -2.78 2.08
C MET A 39 -5.22 -3.43 2.03
N GLN A 40 -6.08 -2.96 1.13
CA GLN A 40 -7.41 -3.55 0.95
C GLN A 40 -7.33 -4.97 0.39
N ILE A 41 -6.48 -5.20 -0.62
CA ILE A 41 -6.27 -6.53 -1.17
C ILE A 41 -5.74 -7.48 -0.10
N ARG A 42 -4.81 -7.02 0.71
CA ARG A 42 -4.28 -7.81 1.83
C ARG A 42 -5.39 -8.24 2.79
N ALA A 43 -6.28 -7.32 3.14
CA ALA A 43 -7.40 -7.61 4.03
C ALA A 43 -8.36 -8.64 3.40
N GLU A 44 -8.63 -8.54 2.09
CA GLU A 44 -9.49 -9.48 1.39
C GLU A 44 -8.88 -10.88 1.35
N ILE A 45 -7.58 -10.99 1.12
CA ILE A 45 -6.87 -12.27 1.14
C ILE A 45 -6.97 -12.90 2.52
N LYS A 46 -6.73 -12.13 3.57
CA LYS A 46 -6.83 -12.63 4.95
C LYS A 46 -8.24 -13.12 5.28
N SER A 47 -9.26 -12.39 4.83
CA SER A 47 -10.66 -12.79 5.06
C SER A 47 -11.04 -14.07 4.34
N GLY A 48 -10.40 -14.36 3.22
CA GLY A 48 -10.67 -15.55 2.42
C GLY A 48 -9.95 -16.81 2.88
N GLU A 49 -9.09 -16.71 3.87
CA GLU A 49 -8.33 -17.85 4.37
C GLU A 49 -9.20 -18.85 5.15
#